data_986cc70236e9a2e202d0e700c1a3c93c
#
_entry.id   986cc70236e9a2e202d0e700c1a3c93c
#
_cell.length_a   1.000
_cell.length_b   1.000
_cell.length_c   1.000
_cell.angle_alpha   90.00
_cell.angle_beta   90.00
_cell.angle_gamma   90.00
#
_symmetry.space_group_name_H-M   'P 1'
#
loop_
_entity.id
_entity.type
_entity.pdbx_description
1 polymer ?
#
loop_
_entity_poly.entity_id
_entity_poly.type
_entity_poly.pdbx_seq_one_letter_code
_entity_poly.pdbx_strand_id
1 'polypeptide(L)'
;MAKALMIQGTGSGAGKSLVVAGLCRIFRDEGRKVAPFKAQNMALNSCITLDGGEIGRAQVLQAEAARTPPTIDMNPVLLKASGEMGSQVIIHGKAVCHMQAREYYAFREEAWKAVQESYTRLSKEFDLIFMEGAGSPAEINLMDVDIVNIAAARLAGAPVLLVGDIDKGGVFASLYGTVKLLGREGRRIKGFIINKFRGDPSLLSPGLDMIRQKTGRPVIGVLPYVNDPGLPEEDSLALRNGAASRGDGTLRIVVVRLKYISNFTDFDPFFSEPDVQLLYSTNPADIERADAVILPGSKNTVKDLLHLRDSGVDQSLKRAYDRGVQVIAVCGGFQMAGRKIYDPLRVESDHGDVDGLGLLDIETVFNETKTTCQAEAEIVPGSLFDGAESSGQVLRGYEIHMGESAGNIGLFKVRRLSGAPPGGASLLDGSARGNCWGTYLHGIFENDAFRRGLLNRLREKKGLLPLPVAVSYGLARDQALDRMADLIREHVDMDFIRRILAA
;
A
#
# COMPACT_ATOMS: atom_id res chain seq x y z
N MET A 1 13.48 -5.11 27.45
CA MET A 1 12.90 -5.51 26.15
C MET A 1 11.49 -4.92 26.04
N ALA A 2 11.09 -4.50 24.86
CA ALA A 2 9.75 -3.97 24.61
C ALA A 2 8.68 -4.96 25.04
N LYS A 3 7.53 -4.46 25.51
CA LYS A 3 6.29 -5.24 25.60
C LYS A 3 5.72 -5.41 24.19
N ALA A 4 5.03 -6.51 23.91
CA ALA A 4 4.43 -6.75 22.62
C ALA A 4 2.98 -7.22 22.72
N LEU A 5 2.15 -6.85 21.74
CA LEU A 5 0.79 -7.35 21.56
C LEU A 5 0.61 -7.73 20.10
N MET A 6 0.09 -8.95 19.86
CA MET A 6 -0.14 -9.47 18.51
C MET A 6 -1.61 -9.36 18.14
N ILE A 7 -1.89 -8.76 17.00
CA ILE A 7 -3.23 -8.71 16.39
C ILE A 7 -3.28 -9.73 15.25
N GLN A 8 -4.07 -10.76 15.41
CA GLN A 8 -4.33 -11.77 14.40
C GLN A 8 -5.76 -11.66 13.89
N GLY A 9 -6.06 -12.22 12.73
CA GLY A 9 -7.39 -12.20 12.15
C GLY A 9 -7.90 -13.61 11.85
N THR A 10 -9.21 -13.77 11.77
CA THR A 10 -9.83 -15.02 11.29
C THR A 10 -9.65 -15.21 9.77
N GLY A 11 -9.07 -14.23 9.08
CA GLY A 11 -8.79 -14.24 7.65
C GLY A 11 -8.23 -12.91 7.15
N SER A 12 -7.96 -12.85 5.86
CA SER A 12 -7.60 -11.59 5.17
C SER A 12 -8.78 -10.61 5.17
N GLY A 13 -8.48 -9.32 5.22
CA GLY A 13 -9.50 -8.27 5.24
C GLY A 13 -10.31 -8.15 6.54
N ALA A 14 -9.95 -8.87 7.61
CA ALA A 14 -10.65 -8.77 8.90
C ALA A 14 -10.45 -7.40 9.61
N GLY A 15 -9.53 -6.56 9.14
CA GLY A 15 -9.25 -5.22 9.68
C GLY A 15 -8.08 -5.17 10.66
N LYS A 16 -7.21 -6.17 10.65
CA LYS A 16 -5.99 -6.20 11.49
C LYS A 16 -5.16 -4.93 11.39
N SER A 17 -4.86 -4.50 10.16
CA SER A 17 -3.95 -3.38 9.88
C SER A 17 -4.48 -2.07 10.46
N LEU A 18 -5.80 -1.82 10.36
CA LEU A 18 -6.45 -0.64 10.95
C LEU A 18 -6.48 -0.70 12.48
N VAL A 19 -6.73 -1.89 13.06
CA VAL A 19 -6.67 -2.07 14.53
C VAL A 19 -5.26 -1.81 15.04
N VAL A 20 -4.23 -2.32 14.35
CA VAL A 20 -2.82 -2.06 14.72
C VAL A 20 -2.49 -0.57 14.60
N ALA A 21 -2.90 0.09 13.50
CA ALA A 21 -2.67 1.52 13.32
C ALA A 21 -3.33 2.35 14.45
N GLY A 22 -4.59 2.07 14.76
CA GLY A 22 -5.27 2.77 15.84
C GLY A 22 -4.64 2.52 17.22
N LEU A 23 -4.22 1.29 17.52
CA LEU A 23 -3.49 0.98 18.77
C LEU A 23 -2.13 1.69 18.81
N CYS A 24 -1.39 1.74 17.70
CA CYS A 24 -0.15 2.51 17.61
C CYS A 24 -0.38 3.98 17.96
N ARG A 25 -1.44 4.60 17.42
CA ARG A 25 -1.79 6.00 17.67
C ARG A 25 -2.19 6.19 19.15
N ILE A 26 -3.05 5.34 19.70
CA ILE A 26 -3.52 5.43 21.10
C ILE A 26 -2.35 5.42 22.07
N PHE A 27 -1.48 4.42 21.98
CA PHE A 27 -0.38 4.28 22.93
C PHE A 27 0.75 5.29 22.69
N ARG A 28 0.89 5.79 21.46
CA ARG A 28 1.78 6.93 21.18
C ARG A 28 1.28 8.20 21.86
N ASP A 29 -0.03 8.46 21.83
CA ASP A 29 -0.64 9.61 22.50
C ASP A 29 -0.55 9.50 24.04
N GLU A 30 -0.50 8.27 24.56
CA GLU A 30 -0.22 7.99 25.99
C GLU A 30 1.27 8.19 26.35
N GLY A 31 2.10 8.67 25.42
CA GLY A 31 3.52 8.97 25.66
C GLY A 31 4.47 7.78 25.54
N ARG A 32 4.01 6.63 25.01
CA ARG A 32 4.87 5.46 24.78
C ARG A 32 5.65 5.60 23.48
N LYS A 33 6.85 5.03 23.44
CA LYS A 33 7.62 4.84 22.21
C LYS A 33 7.16 3.54 21.54
N VAL A 34 6.39 3.67 20.46
CA VAL A 34 5.66 2.56 19.85
C VAL A 34 6.20 2.26 18.45
N ALA A 35 6.33 0.97 18.11
CA ALA A 35 6.58 0.53 16.74
C ALA A 35 5.54 -0.50 16.30
N PRO A 36 5.12 -0.49 15.02
CA PRO A 36 4.45 -1.62 14.40
C PRO A 36 5.47 -2.70 14.01
N PHE A 37 4.99 -3.94 13.85
CA PHE A 37 5.80 -5.04 13.34
C PHE A 37 4.94 -6.06 12.60
N LYS A 38 5.30 -6.40 11.38
CA LYS A 38 4.72 -7.51 10.62
C LYS A 38 5.86 -8.35 10.06
N ALA A 39 6.04 -9.54 10.63
CA ALA A 39 7.17 -10.41 10.32
C ALA A 39 7.31 -10.69 8.82
N GLN A 40 6.19 -10.99 8.16
CA GLN A 40 6.11 -11.15 6.72
C GLN A 40 4.84 -10.49 6.19
N ASN A 41 4.96 -9.72 5.12
CA ASN A 41 3.83 -9.19 4.37
C ASN A 41 3.80 -9.73 2.94
N MET A 42 2.62 -9.86 2.36
CA MET A 42 2.42 -10.13 0.94
C MET A 42 1.57 -9.00 0.37
N ALA A 43 2.20 -8.05 -0.30
CA ALA A 43 1.52 -6.87 -0.81
C ALA A 43 2.21 -6.34 -2.09
N LEU A 44 1.42 -5.80 -3.02
CA LEU A 44 1.93 -5.09 -4.19
C LEU A 44 2.16 -3.60 -3.90
N ASN A 45 1.49 -3.07 -2.87
CA ASN A 45 1.72 -1.72 -2.38
C ASN A 45 2.90 -1.69 -1.41
N SER A 46 3.90 -0.92 -1.75
CA SER A 46 5.09 -0.72 -0.93
C SER A 46 5.50 0.74 -0.91
N CYS A 47 6.37 1.07 -0.01
CA CYS A 47 7.00 2.38 0.09
C CYS A 47 8.48 2.19 0.44
N ILE A 48 9.27 3.22 0.24
CA ILE A 48 10.69 3.22 0.53
C ILE A 48 10.94 3.95 1.85
N THR A 49 11.71 3.34 2.73
CA THR A 49 12.14 3.94 4.00
C THR A 49 13.24 4.99 3.76
N LEU A 50 13.55 5.80 4.77
CA LEU A 50 14.56 6.85 4.65
C LEU A 50 15.96 6.32 4.32
N ASP A 51 16.26 5.08 4.70
CA ASP A 51 17.51 4.37 4.39
C ASP A 51 17.49 3.62 3.04
N GLY A 52 16.43 3.78 2.25
CA GLY A 52 16.30 3.22 0.90
C GLY A 52 15.78 1.80 0.83
N GLY A 53 15.30 1.25 1.93
CA GLY A 53 14.71 -0.09 1.98
C GLY A 53 13.21 -0.10 1.61
N GLU A 54 12.77 -1.18 1.01
CA GLU A 54 11.37 -1.38 0.61
C GLU A 54 10.58 -2.12 1.69
N ILE A 55 9.43 -1.56 2.12
CA ILE A 55 8.50 -2.19 3.08
C ILE A 55 7.04 -2.06 2.61
N GLY A 56 6.16 -2.87 3.17
CA GLY A 56 4.72 -2.82 2.88
C GLY A 56 4.09 -1.49 3.31
N ARG A 57 3.19 -0.94 2.47
CA ARG A 57 2.52 0.34 2.72
C ARG A 57 1.71 0.36 4.02
N ALA A 58 1.13 -0.78 4.42
CA ALA A 58 0.40 -0.89 5.68
C ALA A 58 1.30 -0.62 6.90
N GLN A 59 2.56 -1.09 6.89
CA GLN A 59 3.50 -0.84 7.98
C GLN A 59 3.98 0.61 8.00
N VAL A 60 4.06 1.26 6.84
CA VAL A 60 4.31 2.72 6.76
C VAL A 60 3.17 3.48 7.43
N LEU A 61 1.91 3.17 7.11
CA LEU A 61 0.75 3.79 7.74
C LEU A 61 0.73 3.58 9.26
N GLN A 62 1.09 2.39 9.73
CA GLN A 62 1.15 2.08 11.15
C GLN A 62 2.30 2.83 11.85
N ALA A 63 3.43 3.04 11.16
CA ALA A 63 4.53 3.86 11.66
C ALA A 63 4.14 5.34 11.72
N GLU A 64 3.41 5.85 10.71
CA GLU A 64 2.82 7.19 10.71
C GLU A 64 1.83 7.36 11.89
N ALA A 65 1.01 6.34 12.15
CA ALA A 65 0.13 6.31 13.31
C ALA A 65 0.92 6.40 14.63
N ALA A 66 2.04 5.71 14.74
CA ALA A 66 2.96 5.78 15.88
C ALA A 66 3.79 7.07 15.91
N ARG A 67 3.66 7.95 14.90
CA ARG A 67 4.50 9.15 14.73
C ARG A 67 5.99 8.84 14.80
N THR A 68 6.39 7.72 14.19
CA THR A 68 7.78 7.28 14.08
C THR A 68 8.17 7.05 12.62
N PRO A 69 9.40 7.35 12.21
CA PRO A 69 9.84 7.04 10.85
C PRO A 69 9.74 5.53 10.58
N PRO A 70 9.21 5.14 9.40
CA PRO A 70 9.19 3.73 9.02
C PRO A 70 10.62 3.21 8.79
N THR A 71 10.87 1.99 9.26
CA THR A 71 12.17 1.30 9.10
C THR A 71 11.97 -0.09 8.51
N ILE A 72 13.02 -0.63 7.89
CA ILE A 72 13.00 -1.99 7.32
C ILE A 72 12.70 -3.07 8.37
N ASP A 73 13.00 -2.80 9.63
CA ASP A 73 12.74 -3.73 10.72
C ASP A 73 11.25 -3.90 11.04
N MET A 74 10.41 -2.94 10.67
CA MET A 74 8.96 -3.03 10.87
C MET A 74 8.29 -4.04 9.94
N ASN A 75 8.95 -4.37 8.80
CA ASN A 75 8.51 -5.40 7.87
C ASN A 75 9.73 -6.09 7.22
N PRO A 76 10.42 -7.00 7.95
CA PRO A 76 11.67 -7.59 7.49
C PRO A 76 11.54 -8.47 6.25
N VAL A 77 10.36 -9.06 6.01
CA VAL A 77 10.10 -9.91 4.85
C VAL A 77 8.89 -9.38 4.10
N LEU A 78 9.08 -9.02 2.82
CA LEU A 78 7.99 -8.61 1.93
C LEU A 78 8.01 -9.49 0.68
N LEU A 79 6.85 -10.06 0.34
CA LEU A 79 6.63 -10.86 -0.86
C LEU A 79 5.78 -10.06 -1.83
N LYS A 80 6.26 -9.89 -3.07
CA LYS A 80 5.51 -9.23 -4.15
C LYS A 80 5.20 -10.25 -5.25
N ALA A 81 3.93 -10.62 -5.38
CA ALA A 81 3.50 -11.54 -6.43
C ALA A 81 3.82 -10.98 -7.82
N SER A 82 4.60 -11.71 -8.62
CA SER A 82 5.02 -11.33 -9.97
C SER A 82 4.34 -12.14 -11.08
N GLY A 83 3.50 -13.08 -10.71
CA GLY A 83 2.77 -13.96 -11.62
C GLY A 83 1.88 -14.94 -10.85
N GLU A 84 1.34 -15.92 -11.53
CA GLU A 84 0.37 -16.85 -10.92
C GLU A 84 0.99 -17.75 -9.83
N MET A 85 2.30 -18.03 -9.90
CA MET A 85 2.98 -18.95 -8.97
C MET A 85 4.31 -18.44 -8.40
N GLY A 86 4.72 -17.22 -8.69
CA GLY A 86 6.00 -16.69 -8.25
C GLY A 86 5.89 -15.37 -7.50
N SER A 87 6.87 -15.11 -6.64
CA SER A 87 6.98 -13.84 -5.90
C SER A 87 8.41 -13.34 -5.86
N GLN A 88 8.58 -12.03 -5.96
CA GLN A 88 9.83 -11.37 -5.60
C GLN A 88 9.93 -11.36 -4.07
N VAL A 89 11.03 -11.89 -3.56
CA VAL A 89 11.33 -11.93 -2.12
C VAL A 89 12.22 -10.73 -1.76
N ILE A 90 11.78 -9.96 -0.78
CA ILE A 90 12.48 -8.78 -0.26
C ILE A 90 12.79 -9.05 1.21
N ILE A 91 14.08 -8.99 1.57
CA ILE A 91 14.57 -9.16 2.94
C ILE A 91 15.27 -7.88 3.38
N HIS A 92 14.90 -7.38 4.58
CA HIS A 92 15.45 -6.13 5.10
C HIS A 92 15.45 -5.01 4.05
N GLY A 93 14.33 -4.89 3.33
CA GLY A 93 14.12 -3.86 2.32
C GLY A 93 14.84 -4.07 0.99
N LYS A 94 15.60 -5.14 0.80
CA LYS A 94 16.35 -5.43 -0.44
C LYS A 94 15.75 -6.63 -1.17
N ALA A 95 15.56 -6.50 -2.48
CA ALA A 95 15.16 -7.61 -3.33
C ALA A 95 16.31 -8.64 -3.38
N VAL A 96 16.03 -9.89 -3.01
CA VAL A 96 17.03 -10.96 -2.94
C VAL A 96 16.91 -11.86 -4.17
N CYS A 97 15.70 -12.28 -4.52
CA CYS A 97 15.48 -13.24 -5.59
C CYS A 97 14.00 -13.28 -6.00
N HIS A 98 13.73 -13.98 -7.10
CA HIS A 98 12.41 -14.45 -7.47
C HIS A 98 12.29 -15.93 -7.13
N MET A 99 11.20 -16.33 -6.46
CA MET A 99 10.97 -17.71 -6.04
C MET A 99 9.54 -18.15 -6.30
N GLN A 100 9.39 -19.40 -6.65
CA GLN A 100 8.10 -20.09 -6.59
C GLN A 100 7.76 -20.45 -5.13
N ALA A 101 6.48 -20.72 -4.85
CA ALA A 101 6.03 -21.01 -3.48
C ALA A 101 6.81 -22.19 -2.84
N ARG A 102 7.13 -23.23 -3.61
CA ARG A 102 7.89 -24.39 -3.11
C ARG A 102 9.33 -24.04 -2.72
N GLU A 103 9.97 -23.17 -3.50
CA GLU A 103 11.35 -22.72 -3.25
C GLU A 103 11.39 -21.82 -2.01
N TYR A 104 10.35 -21.00 -1.83
CA TYR A 104 10.23 -20.16 -0.64
C TYR A 104 10.18 -20.96 0.66
N TYR A 105 9.61 -22.16 0.67
CA TYR A 105 9.62 -23.02 1.86
C TYR A 105 11.05 -23.45 2.25
N ALA A 106 11.94 -23.67 1.30
CA ALA A 106 13.36 -23.94 1.59
C ALA A 106 14.09 -22.69 2.10
N PHE A 107 13.69 -21.49 1.64
CA PHE A 107 14.27 -20.21 2.04
C PHE A 107 13.75 -19.69 3.41
N ARG A 108 12.78 -20.39 4.01
CA ARG A 108 12.12 -19.98 5.27
C ARG A 108 13.08 -19.71 6.42
N GLU A 109 14.16 -20.49 6.57
CA GLU A 109 15.12 -20.33 7.67
C GLU A 109 15.82 -18.98 7.61
N GLU A 110 16.20 -18.54 6.40
CA GLU A 110 16.80 -17.23 6.17
C GLU A 110 15.81 -16.11 6.44
N ALA A 111 14.57 -16.23 5.95
CA ALA A 111 13.50 -15.31 6.24
C ALA A 111 13.22 -15.21 7.76
N TRP A 112 13.21 -16.36 8.46
CA TRP A 112 13.00 -16.39 9.91
C TRP A 112 14.14 -15.73 10.68
N LYS A 113 15.38 -15.90 10.25
CA LYS A 113 16.55 -15.21 10.83
C LYS A 113 16.38 -13.68 10.71
N ALA A 114 15.99 -13.19 9.54
CA ALA A 114 15.71 -11.76 9.33
C ALA A 114 14.60 -11.24 10.26
N VAL A 115 13.54 -12.02 10.47
CA VAL A 115 12.47 -11.70 11.42
C VAL A 115 12.99 -11.56 12.84
N GLN A 116 13.82 -12.51 13.29
CA GLN A 116 14.40 -12.50 14.65
C GLN A 116 15.33 -11.31 14.87
N GLU A 117 16.17 -11.00 13.89
CA GLU A 117 17.10 -9.88 13.93
C GLU A 117 16.36 -8.55 14.03
N SER A 118 15.35 -8.34 13.17
CA SER A 118 14.54 -7.12 13.15
C SER A 118 13.75 -6.93 14.43
N TYR A 119 13.07 -7.98 14.90
CA TYR A 119 12.36 -7.91 16.18
C TYR A 119 13.31 -7.59 17.35
N THR A 120 14.52 -8.16 17.35
CA THR A 120 15.52 -7.91 18.38
C THR A 120 15.98 -6.44 18.38
N ARG A 121 16.18 -5.84 17.19
CA ARG A 121 16.53 -4.40 17.08
C ARG A 121 15.39 -3.52 17.58
N LEU A 122 14.16 -3.72 17.10
CA LEU A 122 13.00 -2.95 17.55
C LEU A 122 12.76 -3.11 19.05
N SER A 123 12.91 -4.32 19.62
CA SER A 123 12.67 -4.57 21.05
C SER A 123 13.65 -3.87 21.99
N LYS A 124 14.81 -3.41 21.47
CA LYS A 124 15.78 -2.60 22.24
C LYS A 124 15.49 -1.10 22.15
N GLU A 125 14.80 -0.69 21.08
CA GLU A 125 14.60 0.72 20.78
C GLU A 125 13.25 1.25 21.28
N PHE A 126 12.20 0.43 21.26
CA PHE A 126 10.83 0.82 21.57
C PHE A 126 10.36 0.26 22.90
N ASP A 127 9.36 0.93 23.53
CA ASP A 127 8.73 0.46 24.75
C ASP A 127 7.67 -0.60 24.47
N LEU A 128 6.98 -0.47 23.32
CA LEU A 128 5.83 -1.27 22.94
C LEU A 128 5.86 -1.58 21.43
N ILE A 129 5.61 -2.83 21.08
CA ILE A 129 5.53 -3.29 19.69
C ILE A 129 4.13 -3.88 19.44
N PHE A 130 3.37 -3.28 18.52
CA PHE A 130 2.13 -3.85 18.02
C PHE A 130 2.44 -4.70 16.78
N MET A 131 2.19 -6.01 16.92
CA MET A 131 2.49 -6.97 15.87
C MET A 131 1.24 -7.29 15.07
N GLU A 132 1.37 -7.43 13.77
CA GLU A 132 0.30 -7.82 12.86
C GLU A 132 0.54 -9.22 12.28
N GLY A 133 -0.49 -10.08 12.32
CA GLY A 133 -0.50 -11.35 11.61
C GLY A 133 -0.91 -11.23 10.14
N ALA A 134 -0.70 -12.29 9.37
CA ALA A 134 -1.18 -12.39 7.99
C ALA A 134 -2.23 -13.50 7.86
N GLY A 135 -3.30 -13.24 7.08
CA GLY A 135 -4.39 -14.20 6.89
C GLY A 135 -5.00 -14.66 8.21
N SER A 136 -5.08 -15.98 8.39
CA SER A 136 -5.53 -16.65 9.61
C SER A 136 -4.37 -17.45 10.24
N PRO A 137 -4.21 -17.46 11.57
CA PRO A 137 -3.25 -18.34 12.23
C PRO A 137 -3.65 -19.83 12.20
N ALA A 138 -4.85 -20.13 11.76
CA ALA A 138 -5.42 -21.48 11.74
C ALA A 138 -5.44 -22.12 10.34
N GLU A 139 -4.57 -21.64 9.44
CA GLU A 139 -4.29 -22.34 8.17
C GLU A 139 -3.50 -23.62 8.48
N ILE A 140 -4.22 -24.71 8.80
CA ILE A 140 -3.63 -25.94 9.34
C ILE A 140 -2.57 -26.59 8.45
N ASN A 141 -2.68 -26.41 7.14
CA ASN A 141 -1.73 -26.89 6.15
C ASN A 141 -0.45 -26.05 6.07
N LEU A 142 -0.42 -24.86 6.70
CA LEU A 142 0.70 -23.94 6.71
C LEU A 142 1.30 -23.70 8.11
N MET A 143 0.72 -24.30 9.16
CA MET A 143 1.12 -24.04 10.55
C MET A 143 2.60 -24.35 10.83
N ASP A 144 3.14 -25.41 10.23
CA ASP A 144 4.53 -25.85 10.43
C ASP A 144 5.54 -24.94 9.71
N VAL A 145 5.06 -24.16 8.73
CA VAL A 145 5.88 -23.24 7.94
C VAL A 145 5.60 -21.76 8.24
N ASP A 146 4.65 -21.49 9.13
CA ASP A 146 4.27 -20.12 9.51
C ASP A 146 5.42 -19.41 10.23
N ILE A 147 5.76 -18.21 9.78
CA ILE A 147 6.71 -17.28 10.42
C ILE A 147 6.07 -15.97 10.86
N VAL A 148 4.78 -15.76 10.53
CA VAL A 148 4.15 -14.45 10.67
C VAL A 148 3.08 -14.40 11.78
N ASN A 149 2.46 -15.52 12.10
CA ASN A 149 1.40 -15.58 13.10
C ASN A 149 1.90 -16.11 14.46
N ILE A 150 1.79 -17.43 14.67
CA ILE A 150 2.10 -18.04 15.97
C ILE A 150 3.61 -18.04 16.26
N ALA A 151 4.43 -18.25 15.24
CA ALA A 151 5.88 -18.20 15.42
C ALA A 151 6.36 -16.81 15.86
N ALA A 152 5.85 -15.75 15.24
CA ALA A 152 6.15 -14.37 15.61
C ALA A 152 5.62 -14.02 17.02
N ALA A 153 4.39 -14.43 17.35
CA ALA A 153 3.83 -14.24 18.69
C ALA A 153 4.66 -14.96 19.77
N ARG A 154 5.20 -16.15 19.45
CA ARG A 154 6.07 -16.91 20.34
C ARG A 154 7.43 -16.24 20.53
N LEU A 155 8.03 -15.75 19.45
CA LEU A 155 9.29 -15.00 19.47
C LEU A 155 9.22 -13.82 20.43
N ALA A 156 8.13 -13.07 20.36
CA ALA A 156 7.89 -11.88 21.18
C ALA A 156 7.35 -12.17 22.58
N GLY A 157 6.96 -13.40 22.89
CA GLY A 157 6.20 -13.71 24.10
C GLY A 157 4.82 -13.01 24.12
N ALA A 158 4.32 -12.55 22.96
CA ALA A 158 3.17 -11.67 22.88
C ALA A 158 1.84 -12.39 23.19
N PRO A 159 0.94 -11.81 23.99
CA PRO A 159 -0.46 -12.16 23.99
C PRO A 159 -1.09 -11.80 22.64
N VAL A 160 -2.16 -12.50 22.28
CA VAL A 160 -2.83 -12.36 20.97
C VAL A 160 -4.26 -11.85 21.20
N LEU A 161 -4.67 -10.86 20.40
CA LEU A 161 -6.07 -10.52 20.19
C LEU A 161 -6.47 -10.98 18.79
N LEU A 162 -7.60 -11.68 18.69
CA LEU A 162 -8.10 -12.22 17.44
C LEU A 162 -9.25 -11.36 16.92
N VAL A 163 -9.09 -10.81 15.72
CA VAL A 163 -10.09 -9.96 15.04
C VAL A 163 -10.91 -10.82 14.09
N GLY A 164 -12.23 -10.78 14.23
CA GLY A 164 -13.19 -11.44 13.34
C GLY A 164 -14.02 -10.43 12.55
N ASP A 165 -14.20 -10.68 11.25
CA ASP A 165 -15.07 -9.91 10.36
C ASP A 165 -16.49 -10.47 10.42
N ILE A 166 -17.46 -9.70 10.95
CA ILE A 166 -18.86 -10.14 11.06
C ILE A 166 -19.67 -9.88 9.78
N ASP A 167 -19.25 -8.93 8.95
CA ASP A 167 -19.96 -8.52 7.72
C ASP A 167 -20.04 -9.68 6.69
N LYS A 168 -19.05 -10.59 6.71
CA LYS A 168 -19.02 -11.79 5.87
C LYS A 168 -19.88 -12.95 6.38
N GLY A 169 -20.42 -12.83 7.59
CA GLY A 169 -21.11 -13.94 8.28
C GLY A 169 -20.18 -14.97 8.90
N GLY A 170 -20.70 -15.82 9.79
CA GLY A 170 -19.96 -16.93 10.40
C GLY A 170 -18.87 -16.56 11.38
N VAL A 171 -18.83 -15.32 11.90
CA VAL A 171 -17.76 -14.82 12.78
C VAL A 171 -17.53 -15.68 14.01
N PHE A 172 -18.60 -16.15 14.67
CA PHE A 172 -18.49 -16.99 15.86
C PHE A 172 -17.88 -18.36 15.56
N ALA A 173 -18.24 -18.95 14.42
CA ALA A 173 -17.63 -20.20 13.96
C ALA A 173 -16.14 -20.02 13.66
N SER A 174 -15.77 -18.91 13.01
CA SER A 174 -14.38 -18.57 12.70
C SER A 174 -13.54 -18.34 13.95
N LEU A 175 -14.06 -17.59 14.94
CA LEU A 175 -13.40 -17.35 16.23
C LEU A 175 -13.20 -18.65 17.00
N TYR A 176 -14.26 -19.45 17.13
CA TYR A 176 -14.21 -20.74 17.83
C TYR A 176 -13.27 -21.73 17.14
N GLY A 177 -13.41 -21.87 15.82
CA GLY A 177 -12.60 -22.77 15.01
C GLY A 177 -11.11 -22.41 15.09
N THR A 178 -10.77 -21.13 14.99
CA THR A 178 -9.38 -20.66 15.13
C THR A 178 -8.78 -21.06 16.47
N VAL A 179 -9.48 -20.81 17.58
CA VAL A 179 -8.99 -21.20 18.92
C VAL A 179 -8.80 -22.71 19.05
N LYS A 180 -9.73 -23.51 18.49
CA LYS A 180 -9.68 -24.97 18.59
C LYS A 180 -8.62 -25.59 17.71
N LEU A 181 -8.47 -25.12 16.48
CA LEU A 181 -7.46 -25.62 15.53
C LEU A 181 -6.03 -25.34 15.99
N LEU A 182 -5.81 -24.21 16.67
CA LEU A 182 -4.49 -23.87 17.24
C LEU A 182 -4.09 -24.74 18.45
N GLY A 183 -4.97 -25.55 19.00
CA GLY A 183 -4.67 -26.44 20.12
C GLY A 183 -4.07 -25.71 21.32
N ARG A 184 -2.85 -26.07 21.71
CA ARG A 184 -2.15 -25.45 22.85
C ARG A 184 -1.79 -23.98 22.59
N GLU A 185 -1.47 -23.62 21.38
CA GLU A 185 -1.13 -22.22 21.01
C GLU A 185 -2.35 -21.29 21.09
N GLY A 186 -3.54 -21.82 20.96
CA GLY A 186 -4.77 -21.07 21.19
C GLY A 186 -4.86 -20.41 22.58
N ARG A 187 -4.02 -20.79 23.57
CA ARG A 187 -3.92 -20.14 24.88
C ARG A 187 -3.32 -18.74 24.80
N ARG A 188 -2.58 -18.42 23.70
CA ARG A 188 -2.06 -17.07 23.46
C ARG A 188 -3.16 -16.09 23.16
N ILE A 189 -4.27 -16.52 22.56
CA ILE A 189 -5.44 -15.69 22.29
C ILE A 189 -6.07 -15.32 23.65
N LYS A 190 -6.04 -14.05 23.99
CA LYS A 190 -6.56 -13.52 25.27
C LYS A 190 -7.94 -12.93 25.16
N GLY A 191 -8.33 -12.47 23.97
CA GLY A 191 -9.64 -11.87 23.72
C GLY A 191 -9.93 -11.76 22.23
N PHE A 192 -11.16 -11.39 21.94
CA PHE A 192 -11.65 -11.19 20.57
C PHE A 192 -12.06 -9.74 20.35
N ILE A 193 -11.89 -9.28 19.12
CA ILE A 193 -12.48 -8.05 18.59
C ILE A 193 -13.36 -8.46 17.42
N ILE A 194 -14.63 -8.11 17.45
CA ILE A 194 -15.55 -8.28 16.33
C ILE A 194 -15.54 -6.97 15.55
N ASN A 195 -15.22 -7.04 14.27
CA ASN A 195 -15.09 -5.86 13.41
C ASN A 195 -16.17 -5.83 12.33
N LYS A 196 -16.43 -4.65 11.80
CA LYS A 196 -17.39 -4.37 10.72
C LYS A 196 -18.84 -4.70 11.08
N PHE A 197 -19.20 -4.45 12.33
CA PHE A 197 -20.57 -4.68 12.79
C PHE A 197 -21.52 -3.63 12.22
N ARG A 198 -22.70 -4.09 11.74
CA ARG A 198 -23.81 -3.25 11.30
C ARG A 198 -25.04 -3.55 12.12
N GLY A 199 -25.74 -2.55 12.59
CA GLY A 199 -26.98 -2.68 13.33
C GLY A 199 -26.86 -2.42 14.81
N ASP A 200 -27.80 -2.96 15.60
CA ASP A 200 -27.88 -2.75 17.06
C ASP A 200 -26.97 -3.74 17.81
N PRO A 201 -25.94 -3.28 18.52
CA PRO A 201 -25.02 -4.14 19.28
C PRO A 201 -25.71 -4.97 20.37
N SER A 202 -26.87 -4.52 20.90
CA SER A 202 -27.61 -5.25 21.92
C SER A 202 -28.06 -6.64 21.45
N LEU A 203 -28.39 -6.78 20.16
CA LEU A 203 -28.77 -8.03 19.54
C LEU A 203 -27.62 -9.06 19.47
N LEU A 204 -26.39 -8.59 19.58
CA LEU A 204 -25.20 -9.42 19.53
C LEU A 204 -24.85 -10.04 20.90
N SER A 205 -25.30 -9.40 22.00
CA SER A 205 -24.93 -9.76 23.38
C SER A 205 -25.05 -11.25 23.70
N PRO A 206 -26.14 -11.97 23.36
CA PRO A 206 -26.24 -13.41 23.66
C PRO A 206 -25.14 -14.22 22.94
N GLY A 207 -24.77 -13.84 21.72
CA GLY A 207 -23.69 -14.47 20.96
C GLY A 207 -22.32 -14.24 21.60
N LEU A 208 -22.08 -13.04 22.14
CA LEU A 208 -20.85 -12.69 22.84
C LEU A 208 -20.66 -13.54 24.11
N ASP A 209 -21.74 -13.75 24.88
CA ASP A 209 -21.71 -14.61 26.06
C ASP A 209 -21.48 -16.09 25.68
N MET A 210 -22.14 -16.57 24.64
CA MET A 210 -21.97 -17.94 24.16
C MET A 210 -20.53 -18.22 23.69
N ILE A 211 -19.92 -17.33 22.95
CA ILE A 211 -18.53 -17.50 22.50
C ILE A 211 -17.56 -17.47 23.67
N ARG A 212 -17.79 -16.60 24.65
CA ARG A 212 -17.02 -16.55 25.89
C ARG A 212 -17.11 -17.86 26.67
N GLN A 213 -18.31 -18.42 26.84
CA GLN A 213 -18.51 -19.69 27.53
C GLN A 213 -17.80 -20.85 26.81
N LYS A 214 -17.88 -20.90 25.46
CA LYS A 214 -17.26 -21.97 24.66
C LYS A 214 -15.74 -21.90 24.59
N THR A 215 -15.15 -20.72 24.65
CA THR A 215 -13.72 -20.50 24.46
C THR A 215 -12.96 -20.13 25.72
N GLY A 216 -13.65 -19.63 26.74
CA GLY A 216 -13.05 -19.06 27.94
C GLY A 216 -12.40 -17.69 27.69
N ARG A 217 -12.72 -16.99 26.60
CA ARG A 217 -12.12 -15.72 26.20
C ARG A 217 -13.20 -14.65 26.00
N PRO A 218 -13.00 -13.43 26.53
CA PRO A 218 -13.96 -12.35 26.34
C PRO A 218 -13.90 -11.81 24.90
N VAL A 219 -15.03 -11.28 24.41
CA VAL A 219 -15.05 -10.28 23.36
C VAL A 219 -14.82 -8.95 24.04
N ILE A 220 -13.72 -8.30 23.71
CA ILE A 220 -13.28 -7.05 24.33
C ILE A 220 -13.68 -5.81 23.54
N GLY A 221 -14.28 -6.01 22.36
CA GLY A 221 -14.76 -4.89 21.55
C GLY A 221 -15.57 -5.36 20.35
N VAL A 222 -16.52 -4.51 19.96
CA VAL A 222 -17.31 -4.63 18.74
C VAL A 222 -17.18 -3.33 17.97
N LEU A 223 -16.38 -3.33 16.91
CA LEU A 223 -16.13 -2.15 16.08
C LEU A 223 -17.23 -2.02 15.03
N PRO A 224 -17.83 -0.85 14.88
CA PRO A 224 -18.82 -0.62 13.83
C PRO A 224 -18.19 -0.69 12.43
N TYR A 225 -19.03 -0.91 11.45
CA TYR A 225 -18.63 -0.82 10.05
C TYR A 225 -18.38 0.65 9.68
N VAL A 226 -17.18 0.94 9.25
CA VAL A 226 -16.80 2.24 8.69
C VAL A 226 -16.78 2.13 7.17
N ASN A 227 -17.68 2.84 6.49
CA ASN A 227 -17.75 2.80 5.01
C ASN A 227 -16.46 3.29 4.38
N ASP A 228 -15.84 4.28 5.00
CA ASP A 228 -14.64 4.91 4.51
C ASP A 228 -13.83 5.48 5.70
N PRO A 229 -12.78 4.80 6.08
CA PRO A 229 -11.92 5.28 7.15
C PRO A 229 -11.07 6.49 6.75
N GLY A 230 -10.99 6.83 5.45
CA GLY A 230 -10.07 7.87 4.94
C GLY A 230 -8.60 7.46 4.98
N LEU A 231 -8.33 6.17 5.08
CA LEU A 231 -7.00 5.58 5.17
C LEU A 231 -6.72 4.69 3.95
N PRO A 232 -5.47 4.63 3.49
CA PRO A 232 -5.07 3.77 2.37
C PRO A 232 -5.46 2.30 2.61
N GLU A 233 -5.95 1.66 1.56
CA GLU A 233 -6.21 0.22 1.59
C GLU A 233 -4.94 -0.59 1.30
N GLU A 234 -4.79 -1.74 1.98
CA GLU A 234 -3.63 -2.61 1.78
C GLU A 234 -3.77 -3.46 0.51
N ASP A 235 -4.98 -3.97 0.23
CA ASP A 235 -5.24 -4.94 -0.83
C ASP A 235 -5.93 -4.32 -2.05
N SER A 236 -5.41 -4.63 -3.26
CA SER A 236 -6.05 -4.29 -4.53
C SER A 236 -7.41 -4.98 -4.75
N LEU A 237 -7.82 -5.90 -3.88
CA LEU A 237 -9.13 -6.54 -3.93
C LEU A 237 -10.29 -5.55 -3.75
N ALA A 238 -10.08 -4.48 -3.00
CA ALA A 238 -11.04 -3.40 -2.85
C ALA A 238 -11.32 -2.67 -4.17
N LEU A 239 -10.33 -2.57 -5.05
CA LEU A 239 -10.47 -1.99 -6.39
C LEU A 239 -11.44 -2.76 -7.29
N ARG A 240 -11.73 -4.04 -6.97
CA ARG A 240 -12.65 -4.89 -7.74
C ARG A 240 -14.11 -4.50 -7.55
N ASN A 241 -14.45 -3.84 -6.46
CA ASN A 241 -15.83 -3.48 -6.11
C ASN A 241 -16.25 -2.10 -6.64
N GLY A 242 -15.45 -1.50 -7.55
CA GLY A 242 -15.72 -0.17 -8.09
C GLY A 242 -15.64 0.87 -6.97
N ALA A 243 -14.43 1.20 -6.50
CA ALA A 243 -14.24 2.26 -5.54
C ALA A 243 -14.94 3.51 -6.05
N ALA A 244 -16.06 3.86 -5.42
CA ALA A 244 -16.86 5.01 -5.82
C ALA A 244 -16.14 6.28 -5.36
N SER A 245 -16.02 7.22 -6.25
CA SER A 245 -15.53 8.55 -5.95
C SER A 245 -16.42 9.26 -4.93
N ARG A 246 -15.84 10.20 -4.22
CA ARG A 246 -16.54 11.10 -3.29
C ARG A 246 -16.79 12.48 -3.87
N GLY A 247 -16.12 12.84 -4.96
CA GLY A 247 -16.22 14.15 -5.58
C GLY A 247 -17.55 14.35 -6.33
N ASP A 248 -17.88 15.60 -6.59
CA ASP A 248 -19.07 16.01 -7.35
C ASP A 248 -19.02 15.61 -8.84
N GLY A 249 -17.89 15.04 -9.29
CA GLY A 249 -17.70 14.59 -10.66
C GLY A 249 -17.38 15.71 -11.65
N THR A 250 -17.06 16.90 -11.20
CA THR A 250 -16.63 18.01 -12.06
C THR A 250 -15.44 17.61 -12.93
N LEU A 251 -14.46 16.92 -12.34
CA LEU A 251 -13.34 16.26 -13.02
C LEU A 251 -13.45 14.75 -12.89
N ARG A 252 -13.38 14.04 -14.00
CA ARG A 252 -13.37 12.58 -14.04
C ARG A 252 -11.97 12.06 -14.35
N ILE A 253 -11.35 11.39 -13.38
CA ILE A 253 -10.06 10.75 -13.52
C ILE A 253 -10.24 9.23 -13.51
N VAL A 254 -9.70 8.56 -14.52
CA VAL A 254 -9.75 7.09 -14.64
C VAL A 254 -8.36 6.51 -14.49
N VAL A 255 -8.16 5.68 -13.49
CA VAL A 255 -6.96 4.83 -13.35
C VAL A 255 -7.22 3.52 -14.08
N VAL A 256 -6.37 3.18 -15.02
CA VAL A 256 -6.46 1.91 -15.75
C VAL A 256 -6.20 0.77 -14.78
N ARG A 257 -7.17 -0.12 -14.60
CA ARG A 257 -7.07 -1.23 -13.69
C ARG A 257 -6.24 -2.36 -14.30
N LEU A 258 -4.94 -2.36 -14.02
CA LEU A 258 -4.03 -3.41 -14.46
C LEU A 258 -4.21 -4.68 -13.61
N LYS A 259 -3.86 -5.85 -14.19
CA LYS A 259 -3.91 -7.14 -13.48
C LYS A 259 -2.87 -7.21 -12.35
N TYR A 260 -1.69 -6.64 -12.61
CA TYR A 260 -0.57 -6.58 -11.66
C TYR A 260 -0.32 -5.15 -11.17
N ILE A 261 -1.40 -4.35 -11.03
CA ILE A 261 -1.29 -2.98 -10.51
C ILE A 261 -0.51 -2.96 -9.20
N SER A 262 0.44 -2.04 -9.10
CA SER A 262 1.23 -1.83 -7.90
C SER A 262 1.18 -0.37 -7.48
N ASN A 263 1.38 -0.11 -6.18
CA ASN A 263 1.39 1.22 -5.60
C ASN A 263 0.15 2.07 -5.98
N PHE A 264 -1.01 1.42 -6.05
CA PHE A 264 -2.27 2.10 -6.40
C PHE A 264 -2.66 3.19 -5.40
N THR A 265 -2.11 3.17 -4.19
CA THR A 265 -2.27 4.23 -3.19
C THR A 265 -1.66 5.57 -3.61
N ASP A 266 -0.84 5.62 -4.66
CA ASP A 266 -0.39 6.89 -5.26
C ASP A 266 -1.55 7.80 -5.68
N PHE A 267 -2.72 7.22 -5.95
CA PHE A 267 -3.88 7.95 -6.44
C PHE A 267 -4.90 8.28 -5.35
N ASP A 268 -4.68 7.81 -4.11
CA ASP A 268 -5.54 8.12 -2.95
C ASP A 268 -5.69 9.63 -2.69
N PRO A 269 -4.66 10.48 -2.92
CA PRO A 269 -4.81 11.92 -2.75
C PRO A 269 -5.95 12.53 -3.59
N PHE A 270 -6.28 11.94 -4.73
CA PHE A 270 -7.41 12.41 -5.55
C PHE A 270 -8.78 12.14 -4.93
N PHE A 271 -8.92 11.10 -4.05
CA PHE A 271 -10.16 10.90 -3.31
C PHE A 271 -10.47 12.02 -2.32
N SER A 272 -9.45 12.74 -1.88
CA SER A 272 -9.62 13.87 -0.96
C SER A 272 -10.05 15.15 -1.65
N GLU A 273 -9.98 15.21 -2.99
CA GLU A 273 -10.33 16.39 -3.77
C GLU A 273 -11.84 16.44 -4.03
N PRO A 274 -12.53 17.53 -3.63
CA PRO A 274 -14.00 17.57 -3.65
C PRO A 274 -14.59 17.62 -5.09
N ASP A 275 -13.82 18.07 -6.05
CA ASP A 275 -14.21 18.22 -7.45
C ASP A 275 -13.77 17.03 -8.34
N VAL A 276 -13.18 15.98 -7.76
CA VAL A 276 -12.65 14.83 -8.50
C VAL A 276 -13.51 13.60 -8.32
N GLN A 277 -13.89 12.99 -9.44
CA GLN A 277 -14.37 11.62 -9.51
C GLN A 277 -13.22 10.70 -9.94
N LEU A 278 -12.71 9.87 -9.03
CA LEU A 278 -11.70 8.85 -9.32
C LEU A 278 -12.34 7.49 -9.54
N LEU A 279 -11.99 6.82 -10.65
CA LEU A 279 -12.49 5.48 -11.00
C LEU A 279 -11.33 4.58 -11.38
N TYR A 280 -11.38 3.30 -10.95
CA TYR A 280 -10.52 2.25 -11.48
C TYR A 280 -11.30 1.44 -12.52
N SER A 281 -10.93 1.53 -13.80
CA SER A 281 -11.70 0.92 -14.88
C SER A 281 -10.81 0.42 -16.02
N THR A 282 -11.31 -0.59 -16.74
CA THR A 282 -10.82 -1.02 -18.06
C THR A 282 -11.90 -0.85 -19.13
N ASN A 283 -13.05 -0.28 -18.75
CA ASN A 283 -14.15 -0.04 -19.71
C ASN A 283 -13.77 1.07 -20.68
N PRO A 284 -13.80 0.83 -22.00
CA PRO A 284 -13.52 1.84 -23.01
C PRO A 284 -14.31 3.14 -22.84
N ALA A 285 -15.59 3.04 -22.51
CA ALA A 285 -16.44 4.22 -22.34
C ALA A 285 -16.01 5.10 -21.16
N ASP A 286 -15.47 4.52 -20.09
CA ASP A 286 -14.93 5.28 -18.96
C ASP A 286 -13.64 6.00 -19.35
N ILE A 287 -12.73 5.29 -20.02
CA ILE A 287 -11.44 5.82 -20.49
C ILE A 287 -11.66 6.98 -21.47
N GLU A 288 -12.54 6.81 -22.46
CA GLU A 288 -12.77 7.81 -23.51
C GLU A 288 -13.54 9.06 -23.04
N ARG A 289 -14.26 8.96 -21.91
CA ARG A 289 -15.02 10.08 -21.31
C ARG A 289 -14.29 10.76 -20.15
N ALA A 290 -13.08 10.31 -19.82
CA ALA A 290 -12.30 10.88 -18.75
C ALA A 290 -11.74 12.27 -19.13
N ASP A 291 -11.54 13.12 -18.15
CA ASP A 291 -10.74 14.35 -18.28
C ASP A 291 -9.24 14.02 -18.20
N ALA A 292 -8.90 13.01 -17.40
CA ALA A 292 -7.58 12.43 -17.37
C ALA A 292 -7.62 10.89 -17.20
N VAL A 293 -6.70 10.19 -17.84
CA VAL A 293 -6.48 8.76 -17.69
C VAL A 293 -5.11 8.53 -17.11
N ILE A 294 -5.03 7.71 -16.07
CA ILE A 294 -3.77 7.35 -15.42
C ILE A 294 -3.42 5.91 -15.78
N LEU A 295 -2.23 5.71 -16.35
CA LEU A 295 -1.60 4.41 -16.53
C LEU A 295 -0.68 4.17 -15.33
N PRO A 296 -1.06 3.31 -14.38
CA PRO A 296 -0.40 3.19 -13.08
C PRO A 296 0.85 2.32 -13.13
N GLY A 297 1.55 2.22 -11.99
CA GLY A 297 2.62 1.26 -11.79
C GLY A 297 2.15 -0.20 -11.91
N SER A 298 3.04 -1.04 -12.37
CA SER A 298 2.82 -2.48 -12.51
C SER A 298 3.96 -3.28 -11.88
N LYS A 299 3.64 -4.44 -11.30
CA LYS A 299 4.65 -5.41 -10.87
C LYS A 299 5.12 -6.30 -12.02
N ASN A 300 4.38 -6.34 -13.12
CA ASN A 300 4.78 -7.03 -14.34
C ASN A 300 4.33 -6.21 -15.56
N THR A 301 5.18 -5.25 -15.92
CA THR A 301 4.92 -4.24 -16.94
C THR A 301 4.62 -4.87 -18.30
N VAL A 302 5.41 -5.86 -18.71
CA VAL A 302 5.25 -6.52 -20.02
C VAL A 302 3.93 -7.29 -20.10
N LYS A 303 3.61 -8.10 -19.07
CA LYS A 303 2.34 -8.86 -19.07
C LYS A 303 1.11 -7.96 -19.01
N ASP A 304 1.17 -6.86 -18.25
CA ASP A 304 0.08 -5.90 -18.23
C ASP A 304 -0.08 -5.19 -19.57
N LEU A 305 1.03 -4.79 -20.24
CA LEU A 305 0.99 -4.19 -21.57
C LEU A 305 0.37 -5.13 -22.61
N LEU A 306 0.76 -6.41 -22.61
CA LEU A 306 0.18 -7.42 -23.48
C LEU A 306 -1.32 -7.62 -23.20
N HIS A 307 -1.69 -7.68 -21.91
CA HIS A 307 -3.10 -7.78 -21.52
C HIS A 307 -3.95 -6.56 -21.94
N LEU A 308 -3.39 -5.34 -21.88
CA LEU A 308 -4.06 -4.15 -22.40
C LEU A 308 -4.34 -4.25 -23.90
N ARG A 309 -3.42 -4.84 -24.68
CA ARG A 309 -3.60 -5.09 -26.12
C ARG A 309 -4.65 -6.16 -26.38
N ASP A 310 -4.55 -7.29 -25.70
CA ASP A 310 -5.48 -8.40 -25.88
C ASP A 310 -6.92 -8.01 -25.54
N SER A 311 -7.09 -7.11 -24.58
CA SER A 311 -8.38 -6.58 -24.17
C SER A 311 -8.87 -5.36 -24.96
N GLY A 312 -8.05 -4.80 -25.85
CA GLY A 312 -8.36 -3.59 -26.65
C GLY A 312 -8.36 -2.28 -25.84
N VAL A 313 -7.90 -2.31 -24.60
CA VAL A 313 -7.79 -1.11 -23.75
C VAL A 313 -6.71 -0.16 -24.30
N ASP A 314 -5.63 -0.67 -24.88
CA ASP A 314 -4.60 0.12 -25.54
C ASP A 314 -5.17 1.01 -26.67
N GLN A 315 -6.12 0.51 -27.44
CA GLN A 315 -6.81 1.28 -28.49
C GLN A 315 -7.68 2.40 -27.88
N SER A 316 -8.34 2.11 -26.75
CA SER A 316 -9.14 3.11 -26.06
C SER A 316 -8.26 4.23 -25.46
N LEU A 317 -7.07 3.89 -24.95
CA LEU A 317 -6.07 4.86 -24.50
C LEU A 317 -5.58 5.74 -25.66
N LYS A 318 -5.30 5.15 -26.83
CA LYS A 318 -4.91 5.90 -28.03
C LYS A 318 -6.01 6.83 -28.50
N ARG A 319 -7.27 6.35 -28.56
CA ARG A 319 -8.42 7.22 -28.90
C ARG A 319 -8.64 8.35 -27.91
N ALA A 320 -8.46 8.08 -26.60
CA ALA A 320 -8.53 9.12 -25.58
C ALA A 320 -7.42 10.17 -25.77
N TYR A 321 -6.19 9.72 -26.00
CA TYR A 321 -5.06 10.59 -26.33
C TYR A 321 -5.34 11.46 -27.57
N ASP A 322 -5.80 10.87 -28.67
CA ASP A 322 -6.08 11.59 -29.92
C ASP A 322 -7.20 12.63 -29.77
N ARG A 323 -8.12 12.42 -28.82
CA ARG A 323 -9.19 13.38 -28.46
C ARG A 323 -8.73 14.48 -27.49
N GLY A 324 -7.47 14.46 -27.09
CA GLY A 324 -6.91 15.45 -26.16
C GLY A 324 -7.15 15.15 -24.68
N VAL A 325 -7.63 13.95 -24.30
CA VAL A 325 -7.70 13.52 -22.89
C VAL A 325 -6.30 13.47 -22.32
N GLN A 326 -6.10 14.03 -21.13
CA GLN A 326 -4.80 14.00 -20.47
C GLN A 326 -4.43 12.55 -20.12
N VAL A 327 -3.26 12.08 -20.58
CA VAL A 327 -2.72 10.78 -20.18
C VAL A 327 -1.57 11.00 -19.21
N ILE A 328 -1.60 10.30 -18.08
CA ILE A 328 -0.60 10.37 -17.02
C ILE A 328 -0.05 8.97 -16.81
N ALA A 329 1.26 8.81 -16.82
CA ALA A 329 1.88 7.51 -16.75
C ALA A 329 2.89 7.46 -15.58
N VAL A 330 2.75 6.49 -14.66
CA VAL A 330 3.58 6.37 -13.47
C VAL A 330 4.34 5.05 -13.47
N CYS A 331 5.65 5.08 -13.29
CA CYS A 331 6.53 3.92 -13.13
C CYS A 331 6.36 2.88 -14.26
N GLY A 332 5.81 1.70 -14.01
CA GLY A 332 5.50 0.72 -15.06
C GLY A 332 4.60 1.29 -16.16
N GLY A 333 3.65 2.16 -15.80
CA GLY A 333 2.83 2.91 -16.75
C GLY A 333 3.66 3.84 -17.64
N PHE A 334 4.67 4.49 -17.08
CA PHE A 334 5.61 5.33 -17.81
C PHE A 334 6.41 4.52 -18.84
N GLN A 335 6.88 3.33 -18.44
CA GLN A 335 7.55 2.39 -19.34
C GLN A 335 6.62 1.92 -20.47
N MET A 336 5.37 1.54 -20.14
CA MET A 336 4.37 1.12 -21.15
C MET A 336 4.02 2.24 -22.14
N ALA A 337 4.02 3.50 -21.70
CA ALA A 337 3.70 4.65 -22.52
C ALA A 337 4.79 4.95 -23.58
N GLY A 338 6.00 4.44 -23.40
CA GLY A 338 7.13 4.60 -24.32
C GLY A 338 6.93 3.93 -25.68
N ARG A 339 7.97 4.01 -26.53
CA ARG A 339 8.00 3.37 -27.84
C ARG A 339 8.29 1.87 -27.75
N LYS A 340 9.24 1.51 -26.90
CA LYS A 340 9.69 0.12 -26.78
C LYS A 340 10.24 -0.21 -25.40
N ILE A 341 10.04 -1.44 -24.98
CA ILE A 341 10.61 -2.02 -23.76
C ILE A 341 11.52 -3.18 -24.21
N TYR A 342 12.78 -3.14 -23.78
CA TYR A 342 13.77 -4.18 -23.99
C TYR A 342 13.98 -4.94 -22.68
N ASP A 343 13.83 -6.26 -22.72
CA ASP A 343 14.11 -7.17 -21.59
C ASP A 343 15.12 -8.27 -22.01
N PRO A 344 16.39 -7.87 -22.33
CA PRO A 344 17.39 -8.79 -22.87
C PRO A 344 17.76 -9.90 -21.88
N LEU A 345 17.63 -9.64 -20.59
CA LEU A 345 17.95 -10.59 -19.52
C LEU A 345 16.73 -11.35 -19.00
N ARG A 346 15.55 -11.11 -19.60
CA ARG A 346 14.27 -11.71 -19.19
C ARG A 346 13.98 -11.54 -17.70
N VAL A 347 14.24 -10.35 -17.19
CA VAL A 347 14.09 -10.01 -15.79
C VAL A 347 12.61 -9.97 -15.37
N GLU A 348 11.76 -9.55 -16.26
CA GLU A 348 10.33 -9.37 -16.00
C GLU A 348 9.44 -10.33 -16.80
N SER A 349 9.88 -10.74 -18.00
CA SER A 349 9.07 -11.60 -18.87
C SER A 349 9.91 -12.49 -19.77
N ASP A 350 9.29 -13.56 -20.30
CA ASP A 350 9.88 -14.44 -21.32
C ASP A 350 9.81 -13.87 -22.74
N HIS A 351 9.17 -12.71 -22.93
CA HIS A 351 8.90 -12.15 -24.26
C HIS A 351 10.08 -11.39 -24.88
N GLY A 352 11.09 -11.01 -24.07
CA GLY A 352 12.20 -10.16 -24.53
C GLY A 352 11.73 -8.76 -24.88
N ASP A 353 11.90 -8.33 -26.14
CA ASP A 353 11.53 -6.99 -26.59
C ASP A 353 10.03 -6.87 -26.89
N VAL A 354 9.39 -5.81 -26.40
CA VAL A 354 7.97 -5.51 -26.61
C VAL A 354 7.79 -4.05 -27.01
N ASP A 355 7.01 -3.79 -28.07
CA ASP A 355 6.66 -2.41 -28.41
C ASP A 355 5.80 -1.78 -27.30
N GLY A 356 6.01 -0.52 -26.98
CA GLY A 356 5.20 0.25 -26.06
C GLY A 356 3.91 0.79 -26.72
N LEU A 357 3.20 1.67 -26.00
CA LEU A 357 2.00 2.33 -26.53
C LEU A 357 2.34 3.46 -27.53
N GLY A 358 3.59 3.95 -27.55
CA GLY A 358 4.06 5.01 -28.43
C GLY A 358 3.51 6.40 -28.11
N LEU A 359 3.04 6.61 -26.88
CA LEU A 359 2.51 7.90 -26.41
C LEU A 359 3.62 8.87 -25.99
N LEU A 360 4.76 8.34 -25.53
CA LEU A 360 5.95 9.09 -25.12
C LEU A 360 7.16 8.72 -25.99
N ASP A 361 8.08 9.66 -26.13
CA ASP A 361 9.30 9.50 -26.96
C ASP A 361 10.45 8.97 -26.11
N ILE A 362 10.24 7.83 -25.49
CA ILE A 362 11.21 7.12 -24.65
C ILE A 362 11.26 5.63 -25.00
N GLU A 363 12.39 5.01 -24.68
CA GLU A 363 12.59 3.56 -24.70
C GLU A 363 13.12 3.10 -23.35
N THR A 364 12.71 1.93 -22.90
CA THR A 364 13.09 1.38 -21.59
C THR A 364 13.91 0.11 -21.78
N VAL A 365 14.99 -0.03 -21.02
CA VAL A 365 15.78 -1.26 -20.94
C VAL A 365 15.70 -1.79 -19.51
N PHE A 366 15.21 -3.01 -19.33
CA PHE A 366 15.24 -3.69 -18.05
C PHE A 366 16.65 -4.20 -17.74
N ASN A 367 17.05 -4.06 -16.50
CA ASN A 367 18.28 -4.57 -15.94
C ASN A 367 18.02 -5.31 -14.62
N GLU A 368 19.01 -6.03 -14.10
CA GLU A 368 18.87 -6.80 -12.84
C GLU A 368 18.83 -5.91 -11.60
N THR A 369 19.28 -4.68 -11.72
CA THR A 369 19.37 -3.76 -10.58
C THR A 369 18.04 -3.05 -10.36
N LYS A 370 17.49 -3.17 -9.15
CA LYS A 370 16.30 -2.45 -8.74
C LYS A 370 16.67 -1.12 -8.11
N THR A 371 16.12 -0.02 -8.63
CA THR A 371 16.21 1.29 -8.00
C THR A 371 15.18 1.38 -6.88
N THR A 372 15.64 1.67 -5.65
CA THR A 372 14.78 1.93 -4.49
C THR A 372 15.39 3.09 -3.71
N CYS A 373 14.75 4.24 -3.70
CA CYS A 373 15.23 5.40 -2.97
C CYS A 373 14.11 6.40 -2.68
N GLN A 374 14.24 7.14 -1.58
CA GLN A 374 13.52 8.39 -1.39
C GLN A 374 14.10 9.43 -2.33
N ALA A 375 13.24 10.27 -2.88
CA ALA A 375 13.63 11.26 -3.87
C ALA A 375 12.99 12.63 -3.61
N GLU A 376 13.74 13.66 -3.92
CA GLU A 376 13.24 15.02 -4.08
C GLU A 376 13.36 15.43 -5.54
N ALA A 377 12.37 16.12 -6.06
CA ALA A 377 12.34 16.55 -7.44
C ALA A 377 12.00 18.02 -7.56
N GLU A 378 12.62 18.69 -8.53
CA GLU A 378 12.32 20.06 -8.93
C GLU A 378 11.76 20.03 -10.37
N ILE A 379 10.76 20.86 -10.64
CA ILE A 379 10.24 21.03 -12.00
C ILE A 379 11.30 21.73 -12.84
N VAL A 380 11.62 21.16 -14.00
CA VAL A 380 12.59 21.74 -14.92
C VAL A 380 11.98 22.99 -15.57
N PRO A 381 12.66 24.18 -15.53
CA PRO A 381 12.20 25.37 -16.20
C PRO A 381 11.98 25.17 -17.70
N GLY A 382 10.90 25.70 -18.24
CA GLY A 382 10.50 25.51 -19.63
C GLY A 382 9.82 24.18 -19.94
N SER A 383 9.67 23.30 -18.94
CA SER A 383 8.92 22.04 -19.10
C SER A 383 7.40 22.25 -19.05
N LEU A 384 6.64 21.16 -19.23
CA LEU A 384 5.17 21.17 -19.19
C LEU A 384 4.60 21.82 -17.92
N PHE A 385 5.28 21.74 -16.79
CA PHE A 385 4.83 22.25 -15.49
C PHE A 385 5.44 23.60 -15.10
N ASP A 386 6.24 24.20 -15.98
CA ASP A 386 6.80 25.53 -15.70
C ASP A 386 5.69 26.56 -15.55
N GLY A 387 5.81 27.43 -14.55
CA GLY A 387 4.77 28.41 -14.19
C GLY A 387 3.56 27.82 -13.45
N ALA A 388 3.54 26.52 -13.12
CA ALA A 388 2.52 25.93 -12.24
C ALA A 388 2.65 26.47 -10.79
N GLU A 389 1.57 26.35 -9.99
CA GLU A 389 1.56 26.76 -8.57
C GLU A 389 2.68 26.12 -7.74
N SER A 390 3.20 24.97 -8.18
CA SER A 390 4.32 24.24 -7.57
C SER A 390 5.69 24.61 -8.14
N SER A 391 5.78 25.55 -9.05
CA SER A 391 7.06 26.00 -9.62
C SER A 391 7.95 26.58 -8.52
N GLY A 392 9.20 26.08 -8.43
CA GLY A 392 10.14 26.43 -7.34
C GLY A 392 9.93 25.68 -6.02
N GLN A 393 8.94 24.80 -5.93
CA GLN A 393 8.77 23.91 -4.77
C GLN A 393 9.50 22.57 -5.00
N VAL A 394 10.08 22.04 -3.92
CA VAL A 394 10.64 20.69 -3.92
C VAL A 394 9.50 19.69 -3.75
N LEU A 395 9.32 18.85 -4.76
CA LEU A 395 8.38 17.73 -4.72
C LEU A 395 9.03 16.54 -4.02
N ARG A 396 8.31 15.90 -3.12
CA ARG A 396 8.77 14.71 -2.43
C ARG A 396 8.12 13.48 -3.02
N GLY A 397 8.90 12.39 -3.15
CA GLY A 397 8.44 11.14 -3.66
C GLY A 397 9.48 10.05 -3.43
N TYR A 398 9.31 8.93 -4.10
CA TYR A 398 10.26 7.83 -4.08
C TYR A 398 10.29 7.12 -5.43
N GLU A 399 11.41 6.48 -5.75
CA GLU A 399 11.56 5.63 -6.91
C GLU A 399 11.61 4.16 -6.47
N ILE A 400 10.89 3.32 -7.21
CA ILE A 400 10.87 1.86 -7.03
C ILE A 400 10.60 1.19 -8.37
N HIS A 401 11.64 0.93 -9.13
CA HIS A 401 11.49 0.34 -10.47
C HIS A 401 12.70 -0.50 -10.87
N MET A 402 12.48 -1.35 -11.85
CA MET A 402 13.54 -2.00 -12.61
C MET A 402 13.60 -1.36 -14.00
N GLY A 403 14.82 -1.34 -14.55
CA GLY A 403 15.05 -0.73 -15.85
C GLY A 403 15.23 0.78 -15.83
N GLU A 404 15.77 1.27 -16.93
CA GLU A 404 16.08 2.68 -17.16
C GLU A 404 15.46 3.11 -18.49
N SER A 405 14.88 4.31 -18.51
CA SER A 405 14.33 4.90 -19.73
C SER A 405 15.25 5.96 -20.28
N ALA A 406 15.39 5.98 -21.60
CA ALA A 406 16.15 6.97 -22.35
C ALA A 406 15.29 7.59 -23.46
N GLY A 407 15.65 8.79 -23.91
CA GLY A 407 14.94 9.54 -24.93
C GLY A 407 14.65 10.97 -24.50
N ASN A 408 13.48 11.49 -24.78
CA ASN A 408 13.09 12.85 -24.41
C ASN A 408 12.69 12.93 -22.92
N ILE A 409 13.68 12.96 -22.03
CA ILE A 409 13.49 13.01 -20.56
C ILE A 409 13.92 14.39 -20.04
N GLY A 410 13.04 15.06 -19.25
CA GLY A 410 13.36 16.40 -18.77
C GLY A 410 12.20 17.14 -18.12
N LEU A 411 11.26 16.46 -17.49
CA LEU A 411 10.20 17.13 -16.71
C LEU A 411 10.66 17.52 -15.32
N PHE A 412 11.46 16.67 -14.70
CA PHE A 412 11.89 16.80 -13.32
C PHE A 412 13.40 16.61 -13.20
N LYS A 413 14.00 17.39 -12.32
CA LYS A 413 15.37 17.20 -11.86
C LYS A 413 15.30 16.51 -10.51
N VAL A 414 15.68 15.24 -10.47
CA VAL A 414 15.51 14.36 -9.30
C VAL A 414 16.83 14.22 -8.55
N ARG A 415 16.75 14.38 -7.23
CA ARG A 415 17.82 14.10 -6.27
C ARG A 415 17.45 12.92 -5.41
N ARG A 416 18.18 11.81 -5.54
CA ARG A 416 18.00 10.62 -4.70
C ARG A 416 18.60 10.88 -3.32
N LEU A 417 17.81 10.60 -2.25
CA LEU A 417 18.21 10.89 -0.87
C LEU A 417 18.88 9.69 -0.17
N SER A 418 18.59 8.47 -0.64
CA SER A 418 19.12 7.23 -0.08
C SER A 418 19.57 6.30 -1.21
N GLY A 419 20.54 5.41 -0.93
CA GLY A 419 21.02 4.46 -1.94
C GLY A 419 21.89 5.02 -3.05
N ALA A 420 22.11 6.33 -3.10
CA ALA A 420 23.01 6.99 -4.03
C ALA A 420 24.41 7.20 -3.41
N PRO A 421 25.48 7.26 -4.22
CA PRO A 421 26.79 7.66 -3.71
C PRO A 421 26.72 9.05 -3.06
N PRO A 422 27.47 9.32 -2.00
CA PRO A 422 27.53 10.64 -1.37
C PRO A 422 27.87 11.71 -2.40
N GLY A 423 27.04 12.75 -2.52
CA GLY A 423 27.19 13.80 -3.53
C GLY A 423 26.60 13.49 -4.90
N GLY A 424 25.66 12.53 -4.97
CA GLY A 424 25.05 12.07 -6.22
C GLY A 424 24.52 13.18 -7.10
N ALA A 425 24.89 13.15 -8.39
CA ALA A 425 24.41 14.07 -9.40
C ALA A 425 22.90 14.01 -9.50
N SER A 426 22.24 15.16 -9.67
CA SER A 426 20.83 15.19 -10.00
C SER A 426 20.62 14.51 -11.36
N LEU A 427 19.59 13.70 -11.44
CA LEU A 427 19.17 12.99 -12.65
C LEU A 427 17.96 13.71 -13.25
N LEU A 428 17.76 13.57 -14.54
CA LEU A 428 16.52 13.99 -15.17
C LEU A 428 15.54 12.82 -15.17
N ASP A 429 14.28 13.10 -14.89
CA ASP A 429 13.17 12.15 -14.96
C ASP A 429 11.97 12.77 -15.63
N GLY A 430 11.10 11.91 -16.09
CA GLY A 430 9.83 12.26 -16.69
C GLY A 430 9.96 12.74 -18.14
N SER A 431 8.94 12.44 -18.91
CA SER A 431 8.80 12.77 -20.32
C SER A 431 7.42 13.31 -20.62
N ALA A 432 7.30 14.20 -21.59
CA ALA A 432 6.03 14.68 -22.08
C ALA A 432 6.01 14.73 -23.62
N ARG A 433 4.82 14.40 -24.19
CA ARG A 433 4.51 14.55 -25.59
C ARG A 433 3.03 14.80 -25.78
N GLY A 434 2.67 15.93 -26.37
CA GLY A 434 1.25 16.32 -26.52
C GLY A 434 0.53 16.39 -25.17
N ASN A 435 -0.53 15.63 -25.03
CA ASN A 435 -1.32 15.51 -23.80
C ASN A 435 -0.97 14.25 -22.97
N CYS A 436 0.20 13.65 -23.20
CA CYS A 436 0.73 12.59 -22.36
C CYS A 436 1.97 13.06 -21.61
N TRP A 437 2.07 12.70 -20.34
CA TRP A 437 3.30 12.81 -19.55
C TRP A 437 3.45 11.65 -18.61
N GLY A 438 4.66 11.37 -18.15
CA GLY A 438 4.92 10.32 -17.19
C GLY A 438 6.22 10.52 -16.44
N THR A 439 6.41 9.76 -15.35
CA THR A 439 7.53 9.84 -14.42
C THR A 439 7.73 8.49 -13.70
N TYR A 440 8.92 8.27 -13.16
CA TYR A 440 9.20 7.18 -12.22
C TYR A 440 8.82 7.51 -10.78
N LEU A 441 8.56 8.78 -10.47
CA LEU A 441 8.28 9.23 -9.10
C LEU A 441 6.92 8.75 -8.61
N HIS A 442 6.93 7.88 -7.62
CA HIS A 442 5.79 7.54 -6.79
C HIS A 442 5.56 8.60 -5.71
N GLY A 443 4.31 8.72 -5.22
CA GLY A 443 3.95 9.70 -4.20
C GLY A 443 3.90 11.14 -4.70
N ILE A 444 4.11 11.41 -6.00
CA ILE A 444 4.13 12.77 -6.57
C ILE A 444 2.81 13.51 -6.32
N PHE A 445 1.68 12.80 -6.28
CA PHE A 445 0.36 13.39 -6.02
C PHE A 445 0.08 13.66 -4.53
N GLU A 446 0.94 13.21 -3.62
CA GLU A 446 0.89 13.60 -2.20
C GLU A 446 1.33 15.07 -2.00
N ASN A 447 1.99 15.68 -3.00
CA ASN A 447 2.35 17.11 -3.00
C ASN A 447 1.12 17.94 -3.38
N ASP A 448 0.48 18.54 -2.39
CA ASP A 448 -0.83 19.19 -2.50
C ASP A 448 -0.90 20.28 -3.60
N ALA A 449 0.10 21.17 -3.67
CA ALA A 449 0.15 22.22 -4.68
C ALA A 449 0.33 21.65 -6.09
N PHE A 450 1.20 20.65 -6.27
CA PHE A 450 1.39 19.97 -7.56
C PHE A 450 0.10 19.30 -8.03
N ARG A 451 -0.54 18.54 -7.12
CA ARG A 451 -1.81 17.88 -7.41
C ARG A 451 -2.89 18.89 -7.81
N ARG A 452 -3.05 19.96 -7.03
CA ARG A 452 -4.05 21.01 -7.34
C ARG A 452 -3.73 21.75 -8.64
N GLY A 453 -2.47 22.06 -8.90
CA GLY A 453 -2.06 22.67 -10.17
C GLY A 453 -2.39 21.79 -11.38
N LEU A 454 -2.17 20.46 -11.28
CA LEU A 454 -2.57 19.51 -12.31
C LEU A 454 -4.11 19.52 -12.53
N LEU A 455 -4.88 19.48 -11.44
CA LEU A 455 -6.35 19.52 -11.53
C LEU A 455 -6.86 20.86 -12.09
N ASN A 456 -6.22 21.98 -11.76
CA ASN A 456 -6.58 23.29 -12.31
C ASN A 456 -6.36 23.35 -13.81
N ARG A 457 -5.30 22.77 -14.35
CA ARG A 457 -5.12 22.63 -15.80
C ARG A 457 -6.24 21.84 -16.48
N LEU A 458 -6.73 20.77 -15.83
CA LEU A 458 -7.89 20.04 -16.35
C LEU A 458 -9.17 20.89 -16.28
N ARG A 459 -9.34 21.67 -15.23
CA ARG A 459 -10.45 22.65 -15.10
C ARG A 459 -10.43 23.69 -16.20
N GLU A 460 -9.27 24.30 -16.46
CA GLU A 460 -9.08 25.29 -17.52
C GLU A 460 -9.44 24.73 -18.90
N LYS A 461 -9.02 23.49 -19.22
CA LYS A 461 -9.41 22.80 -20.45
C LYS A 461 -10.93 22.66 -20.61
N LYS A 462 -11.66 22.59 -19.48
CA LYS A 462 -13.14 22.54 -19.45
C LYS A 462 -13.77 23.94 -19.36
N GLY A 463 -13.00 25.02 -19.40
CA GLY A 463 -13.48 26.40 -19.25
C GLY A 463 -13.93 26.73 -17.81
N LEU A 464 -13.44 26.00 -16.82
CA LEU A 464 -13.74 26.20 -15.41
C LEU A 464 -12.65 27.01 -14.71
N LEU A 465 -13.04 27.80 -13.70
CA LEU A 465 -12.08 28.54 -12.90
C LEU A 465 -11.20 27.62 -12.07
N PRO A 466 -9.91 27.95 -11.90
CA PRO A 466 -9.02 27.22 -10.98
C PRO A 466 -9.52 27.32 -9.54
N LEU A 467 -9.22 26.31 -8.74
CA LEU A 467 -9.50 26.27 -7.30
C LEU A 467 -8.20 26.44 -6.50
N PRO A 468 -8.26 27.04 -5.30
CA PRO A 468 -7.10 27.10 -4.41
C PRO A 468 -6.72 25.72 -3.88
N VAL A 469 -5.51 25.59 -3.33
CA VAL A 469 -5.10 24.43 -2.55
C VAL A 469 -5.91 24.42 -1.24
N ALA A 470 -6.96 23.63 -1.19
CA ALA A 470 -7.86 23.55 -0.02
C ALA A 470 -7.65 22.29 0.82
N VAL A 471 -7.02 21.27 0.24
CA VAL A 471 -6.87 19.96 0.87
C VAL A 471 -5.39 19.70 1.11
N SER A 472 -5.03 19.49 2.37
CA SER A 472 -3.76 18.89 2.74
C SER A 472 -3.96 17.39 2.96
N TYR A 473 -3.46 16.57 2.03
CA TYR A 473 -3.62 15.12 2.07
C TYR A 473 -2.95 14.51 3.31
N GLY A 474 -1.76 14.99 3.67
CA GLY A 474 -1.06 14.53 4.88
C GLY A 474 -1.85 14.81 6.14
N LEU A 475 -2.43 16.01 6.28
CA LEU A 475 -3.27 16.37 7.43
C LEU A 475 -4.57 15.55 7.45
N ALA A 476 -5.22 15.36 6.31
CA ALA A 476 -6.45 14.56 6.22
C ALA A 476 -6.21 13.10 6.65
N ARG A 477 -5.06 12.53 6.26
CA ARG A 477 -4.62 11.18 6.65
C ARG A 477 -4.31 11.10 8.15
N ASP A 478 -3.63 12.09 8.72
CA ASP A 478 -3.34 12.14 10.17
C ASP A 478 -4.63 12.22 10.99
N GLN A 479 -5.57 13.07 10.56
CA GLN A 479 -6.92 13.15 11.18
C GLN A 479 -7.72 11.85 11.04
N ALA A 480 -7.56 11.11 9.94
CA ALA A 480 -8.20 9.82 9.76
C ALA A 480 -7.62 8.75 10.72
N LEU A 481 -6.33 8.81 11.02
CA LEU A 481 -5.68 8.00 12.05
C LEU A 481 -6.19 8.35 13.46
N ASP A 482 -6.39 9.64 13.75
CA ASP A 482 -6.98 10.08 15.03
C ASP A 482 -8.42 9.55 15.18
N ARG A 483 -9.26 9.68 14.14
CA ARG A 483 -10.63 9.11 14.14
C ARG A 483 -10.64 7.60 14.36
N MET A 484 -9.69 6.87 13.76
CA MET A 484 -9.57 5.42 13.95
C MET A 484 -9.16 5.09 15.38
N ALA A 485 -8.26 5.86 15.99
CA ALA A 485 -7.87 5.70 17.38
C ALA A 485 -9.06 5.97 18.32
N ASP A 486 -9.83 7.02 18.08
CA ASP A 486 -11.02 7.35 18.87
C ASP A 486 -12.09 6.26 18.76
N LEU A 487 -12.34 5.73 17.56
CA LEU A 487 -13.25 4.61 17.36
C LEU A 487 -12.85 3.38 18.18
N ILE A 488 -11.56 3.07 18.26
CA ILE A 488 -11.06 1.95 19.07
C ILE A 488 -11.19 2.26 20.54
N ARG A 489 -10.89 3.47 21.02
CA ARG A 489 -11.06 3.87 22.43
C ARG A 489 -12.51 3.72 22.89
N GLU A 490 -13.46 4.07 22.02
CA GLU A 490 -14.90 4.04 22.35
C GLU A 490 -15.46 2.62 22.40
N HIS A 491 -14.98 1.73 21.53
CA HIS A 491 -15.62 0.42 21.30
C HIS A 491 -14.80 -0.78 21.79
N VAL A 492 -13.60 -0.58 22.34
CA VAL A 492 -12.72 -1.67 22.81
C VAL A 492 -12.34 -1.44 24.29
N ASP A 493 -12.39 -2.49 25.10
CA ASP A 493 -11.91 -2.47 26.49
C ASP A 493 -10.39 -2.23 26.53
N MET A 494 -10.01 -0.96 26.55
CA MET A 494 -8.61 -0.54 26.60
C MET A 494 -7.92 -0.94 27.89
N ASP A 495 -8.67 -1.06 29.00
CA ASP A 495 -8.11 -1.50 30.28
C ASP A 495 -7.76 -2.99 30.24
N PHE A 496 -8.54 -3.80 29.52
CA PHE A 496 -8.16 -5.18 29.27
C PHE A 496 -6.84 -5.24 28.48
N ILE A 497 -6.67 -4.42 27.44
CA ILE A 497 -5.42 -4.36 26.66
C ILE A 497 -4.25 -3.95 27.55
N ARG A 498 -4.41 -2.92 28.38
CA ARG A 498 -3.36 -2.50 29.33
C ARG A 498 -3.00 -3.61 30.32
N ARG A 499 -3.99 -4.34 30.85
CA ARG A 499 -3.74 -5.49 31.74
C ARG A 499 -2.94 -6.61 31.10
N ILE A 500 -3.28 -7.02 29.87
CA ILE A 500 -2.55 -8.11 29.18
C ILE A 500 -1.14 -7.69 28.74
N LEU A 501 -0.91 -6.39 28.51
CA LEU A 501 0.41 -5.83 28.27
C LEU A 501 1.26 -5.73 29.55
N ALA A 502 0.63 -5.58 30.69
CA ALA A 502 1.33 -5.49 31.99
C ALA A 502 1.77 -6.88 32.51
N ALA A 503 1.02 -7.93 32.17
CA ALA A 503 1.28 -9.31 32.57
C ALA A 503 2.49 -9.92 31.86
#